data_bdf02aa12235ccd92ca0b868cbd8bafd
#
_entry.id   bdf02aa12235ccd92ca0b868cbd8bafd
#
_cell.length_a   1.000
_cell.length_b   1.000
_cell.length_c   1.000
_cell.angle_alpha   90.00
_cell.angle_beta   90.00
_cell.angle_gamma   90.00
#
_symmetry.space_group_name_H-M   'P 1'
#
loop_
_entity.id
_entity.type
_entity.pdbx_description
1 polymer ?
#
loop_
_entity_poly.entity_id
_entity_poly.type
_entity_poly.pdbx_seq_one_letter_code
_entity_poly.pdbx_strand_id
1 'polypeptide(L)'
;MTTVFVPYEQALTLKELGFDEPCFGWFRSTLIPSNFTEYFLETEFGMNESPSDWVNNNFLDKACSAPLYQQAFRWFREKYGLHYQIEYMDDYLQYGYVITEISINTELEEKYNFTYEEAELECLKKLIEIVKNK
;
A
#
# COMPACT_ATOMS: atom_id res chain seq x y z
N MET A 1 -2.29 -11.33 10.34
CA MET A 1 -2.94 -11.36 8.99
C MET A 1 -3.21 -9.98 8.43
N THR A 2 -3.68 -9.03 9.26
CA THR A 2 -3.93 -7.67 8.80
C THR A 2 -2.66 -6.94 8.34
N THR A 3 -1.48 -7.33 8.83
CA THR A 3 -0.21 -6.70 8.47
C THR A 3 0.24 -6.93 7.03
N VAL A 4 -0.39 -7.84 6.30
CA VAL A 4 -0.07 -8.02 4.87
C VAL A 4 -0.81 -7.04 3.97
N PHE A 5 -1.85 -6.37 4.50
CA PHE A 5 -2.59 -5.35 3.78
C PHE A 5 -1.99 -3.97 4.04
N VAL A 6 -2.03 -3.14 3.02
CA VAL A 6 -1.65 -1.73 3.14
C VAL A 6 -2.60 -1.05 4.13
N PRO A 7 -2.09 -0.25 5.09
CA PRO A 7 -2.96 0.48 6.02
C PRO A 7 -3.89 1.45 5.30
N TYR A 8 -5.00 1.79 5.96
CA TYR A 8 -6.04 2.63 5.38
C TYR A 8 -5.52 3.95 4.79
N GLU A 9 -4.70 4.68 5.52
CA GLU A 9 -4.21 5.97 5.06
C GLU A 9 -3.45 5.87 3.74
N GLN A 10 -2.59 4.86 3.62
CA GLN A 10 -1.83 4.64 2.40
C GLN A 10 -2.71 4.06 1.29
N ALA A 11 -3.67 3.21 1.65
CA ALA A 11 -4.62 2.66 0.68
C ALA A 11 -5.47 3.76 0.07
N LEU A 12 -5.92 4.72 0.87
CA LEU A 12 -6.67 5.87 0.39
C LEU A 12 -5.82 6.74 -0.55
N THR A 13 -4.57 6.96 -0.20
CA THR A 13 -3.64 7.70 -1.05
C THR A 13 -3.41 6.98 -2.39
N LEU A 14 -3.29 5.66 -2.37
CA LEU A 14 -3.19 4.88 -3.61
C LEU A 14 -4.41 5.06 -4.50
N LYS A 15 -5.60 5.08 -3.91
CA LYS A 15 -6.82 5.39 -4.66
C LYS A 15 -6.72 6.76 -5.33
N GLU A 16 -6.26 7.76 -4.59
CA GLU A 16 -6.09 9.12 -5.12
C GLU A 16 -5.05 9.18 -6.24
N LEU A 17 -4.04 8.31 -6.21
CA LEU A 17 -3.04 8.20 -7.27
C LEU A 17 -3.51 7.40 -8.49
N GLY A 18 -4.69 6.81 -8.43
CA GLY A 18 -5.27 6.07 -9.55
C GLY A 18 -5.13 4.55 -9.47
N PHE A 19 -4.72 4.02 -8.34
CA PHE A 19 -4.68 2.57 -8.15
C PHE A 19 -6.10 2.00 -8.26
N ASP A 20 -6.31 1.07 -9.16
CA ASP A 20 -7.63 0.52 -9.42
C ASP A 20 -7.59 -0.97 -9.78
N GLU A 21 -6.73 -1.72 -9.12
CA GLU A 21 -6.63 -3.17 -9.34
C GLU A 21 -7.55 -3.94 -8.39
N PRO A 22 -8.00 -5.14 -8.79
CA PRO A 22 -8.78 -6.01 -7.90
C PRO A 22 -8.01 -6.37 -6.63
N CYS A 23 -8.68 -6.31 -5.49
CA CYS A 23 -8.06 -6.56 -4.20
C CYS A 23 -8.80 -7.63 -3.41
N PHE A 24 -8.12 -8.19 -2.40
CA PHE A 24 -8.69 -9.18 -1.49
C PHE A 24 -9.26 -8.54 -0.23
N GLY A 25 -9.23 -7.23 -0.13
CA GLY A 25 -9.79 -6.49 0.98
C GLY A 25 -10.23 -5.12 0.55
N TRP A 26 -11.03 -4.48 1.38
CA TRP A 26 -11.39 -3.07 1.21
C TRP A 26 -11.69 -2.45 2.56
N PHE A 27 -11.57 -1.13 2.64
CA PHE A 27 -11.87 -0.38 3.84
C PHE A 27 -13.26 0.22 3.72
N ARG A 28 -14.18 -0.26 4.56
CA ARG A 28 -15.54 0.26 4.64
C ARG A 28 -15.68 1.21 5.81
N SER A 29 -16.53 2.19 5.67
CA SER A 29 -16.81 3.13 6.74
C SER A 29 -17.88 2.59 7.69
N THR A 30 -17.73 2.91 8.95
CA THR A 30 -18.78 2.68 9.95
C THR A 30 -19.00 3.98 10.70
N LEU A 31 -20.26 4.42 10.76
CA LEU A 31 -20.65 5.60 11.51
C LEU A 31 -20.87 5.19 12.96
N ILE A 32 -20.11 5.79 13.88
CA ILE A 32 -20.35 5.59 15.32
C ILE A 32 -21.09 6.79 15.90
N PRO A 33 -21.82 6.58 17.05
CA PRO A 33 -22.76 7.60 17.57
C PRO A 33 -22.18 8.97 17.89
N SER A 34 -20.85 9.12 17.91
CA SER A 34 -20.16 10.38 18.20
C SER A 34 -19.84 11.22 16.96
N ASN A 35 -20.45 10.92 15.82
CA ASN A 35 -20.15 11.54 14.52
C ASN A 35 -18.74 11.23 14.01
N PHE A 36 -18.14 10.18 14.53
CA PHE A 36 -16.87 9.65 14.05
C PHE A 36 -17.12 8.66 12.93
N THR A 37 -16.30 8.74 11.88
CA THR A 37 -16.28 7.71 10.85
C THR A 37 -15.01 6.92 11.01
N GLU A 38 -15.13 5.61 11.20
CA GLU A 38 -13.98 4.71 11.22
C GLU A 38 -14.01 3.84 9.96
N TYR A 39 -12.85 3.42 9.51
CA TYR A 39 -12.70 2.57 8.34
C TYR A 39 -12.15 1.22 8.76
N PHE A 40 -12.91 0.17 8.49
CA PHE A 40 -12.58 -1.19 8.88
C PHE A 40 -12.20 -2.01 7.66
N LEU A 41 -11.19 -2.85 7.82
CA LEU A 41 -10.77 -3.78 6.79
C LEU A 41 -11.79 -4.92 6.67
N GLU A 42 -12.35 -5.07 5.49
CA GLU A 42 -13.25 -6.15 5.15
C GLU A 42 -12.54 -7.11 4.20
N THR A 43 -12.49 -8.39 4.55
CA THR A 43 -11.80 -9.40 3.75
C THR A 43 -12.68 -10.57 3.35
N GLU A 44 -13.95 -10.59 3.76
CA GLU A 44 -14.87 -11.65 3.42
C GLU A 44 -15.73 -11.25 2.23
N PHE A 45 -15.68 -12.04 1.17
CA PHE A 45 -16.54 -11.83 0.02
C PHE A 45 -17.94 -12.32 0.32
N GLY A 46 -18.94 -11.53 -0.03
CA GLY A 46 -20.33 -11.96 -0.01
C GLY A 46 -20.62 -12.92 -1.15
N MET A 47 -21.85 -13.45 -1.14
CA MET A 47 -22.31 -14.30 -2.24
C MET A 47 -22.27 -13.51 -3.54
N ASN A 48 -21.65 -14.07 -4.56
CA ASN A 48 -21.48 -13.44 -5.88
C ASN A 48 -20.47 -12.30 -5.92
N GLU A 49 -19.70 -12.10 -4.86
CA GLU A 49 -18.58 -11.16 -4.87
C GLU A 49 -17.27 -11.85 -5.19
N SER A 50 -16.33 -11.10 -5.76
CA SER A 50 -15.00 -11.57 -6.11
C SER A 50 -14.03 -10.40 -6.04
N PRO A 51 -12.71 -10.64 -6.12
CA PRO A 51 -11.73 -9.53 -6.12
C PRO A 51 -12.00 -8.49 -7.20
N SER A 52 -12.58 -8.86 -8.34
CA SER A 52 -12.90 -7.91 -9.40
C SER A 52 -13.96 -6.88 -9.00
N ASP A 53 -14.72 -7.15 -7.95
CA ASP A 53 -15.71 -6.20 -7.41
C ASP A 53 -15.07 -5.20 -6.45
N TRP A 54 -13.91 -5.53 -5.91
CA TRP A 54 -13.21 -4.72 -4.93
C TRP A 54 -12.10 -3.90 -5.56
N VAL A 55 -12.50 -3.05 -6.50
CA VAL A 55 -11.64 -2.08 -7.16
C VAL A 55 -12.05 -0.66 -6.75
N ASN A 56 -11.11 0.26 -6.75
CA ASN A 56 -11.37 1.62 -6.26
C ASN A 56 -12.48 2.35 -7.01
N ASN A 57 -12.70 2.06 -8.28
CA ASN A 57 -13.79 2.67 -9.03
C ASN A 57 -15.18 2.33 -8.49
N ASN A 58 -15.29 1.25 -7.70
CA ASN A 58 -16.56 0.82 -7.11
C ASN A 58 -16.78 1.41 -5.71
N PHE A 59 -15.82 2.14 -5.17
CA PHE A 59 -15.92 2.71 -3.83
C PHE A 59 -16.03 4.22 -3.90
N LEU A 60 -16.98 4.77 -3.15
CA LEU A 60 -17.25 6.20 -3.09
C LEU A 60 -16.57 6.85 -1.91
N ASP A 61 -16.35 8.14 -2.02
CA ASP A 61 -15.80 8.99 -0.97
C ASP A 61 -14.45 8.46 -0.46
N LYS A 62 -14.36 8.19 0.82
CA LYS A 62 -13.12 7.73 1.46
C LYS A 62 -13.07 6.24 1.70
N ALA A 63 -14.04 5.48 1.22
CA ALA A 63 -13.91 4.03 1.14
C ALA A 63 -12.93 3.70 0.02
N CYS A 64 -12.16 2.65 0.19
CA CYS A 64 -11.15 2.28 -0.80
C CYS A 64 -10.79 0.80 -0.72
N SER A 65 -10.24 0.29 -1.81
CA SER A 65 -9.71 -1.07 -1.82
C SER A 65 -8.49 -1.17 -0.91
N ALA A 66 -8.24 -2.37 -0.38
CA ALA A 66 -7.10 -2.65 0.48
C ALA A 66 -6.16 -3.60 -0.25
N PRO A 67 -5.14 -3.09 -0.95
CA PRO A 67 -4.19 -3.96 -1.61
C PRO A 67 -3.25 -4.62 -0.60
N LEU A 68 -2.71 -5.76 -0.97
CA LEU A 68 -1.56 -6.33 -0.29
C LEU A 68 -0.33 -5.46 -0.58
N TYR A 69 0.65 -5.46 0.32
CA TYR A 69 1.90 -4.73 0.08
C TYR A 69 2.55 -5.14 -1.24
N GLN A 70 2.65 -6.43 -1.51
CA GLN A 70 3.25 -6.92 -2.75
C GLN A 70 2.53 -6.41 -3.99
N GLN A 71 1.21 -6.28 -3.91
CA GLN A 71 0.38 -5.78 -4.99
C GLN A 71 0.66 -4.29 -5.24
N ALA A 72 0.75 -3.51 -4.17
CA ALA A 72 1.08 -2.09 -4.25
C ALA A 72 2.48 -1.88 -4.83
N PHE A 73 3.47 -2.63 -4.33
CA PHE A 73 4.85 -2.53 -4.83
C PHE A 73 4.95 -2.88 -6.30
N ARG A 74 4.25 -3.93 -6.75
CA ARG A 74 4.22 -4.30 -8.16
C ARG A 74 3.64 -3.17 -9.01
N TRP A 75 2.59 -2.52 -8.52
CA TRP A 75 1.95 -1.40 -9.21
C TRP A 75 2.93 -0.24 -9.42
N PHE A 76 3.70 0.13 -8.39
CA PHE A 76 4.73 1.16 -8.52
C PHE A 76 5.81 0.78 -9.52
N ARG A 77 6.22 -0.48 -9.52
CA ARG A 77 7.22 -0.95 -10.48
C ARG A 77 6.71 -0.89 -11.92
N GLU A 78 5.50 -1.38 -12.14
CA GLU A 78 4.93 -1.45 -13.49
C GLU A 78 4.53 -0.09 -14.03
N LYS A 79 3.95 0.76 -13.21
CA LYS A 79 3.44 2.05 -13.66
C LYS A 79 4.48 3.15 -13.64
N TYR A 80 5.37 3.16 -12.65
CA TYR A 80 6.33 4.24 -12.46
C TYR A 80 7.78 3.83 -12.61
N GLY A 81 8.06 2.57 -12.82
CA GLY A 81 9.43 2.09 -12.95
C GLY A 81 10.24 2.18 -11.65
N LEU A 82 9.57 2.10 -10.52
CA LEU A 82 10.20 2.18 -9.20
C LEU A 82 10.31 0.78 -8.60
N HIS A 83 11.53 0.31 -8.47
CA HIS A 83 11.83 -1.00 -7.88
C HIS A 83 12.14 -0.83 -6.40
N TYR A 84 11.70 -1.78 -5.58
CA TYR A 84 11.99 -1.79 -4.17
C TYR A 84 12.74 -3.05 -3.77
N GLN A 85 13.45 -2.97 -2.65
CA GLN A 85 14.02 -4.14 -1.96
C GLN A 85 13.88 -3.91 -0.47
N ILE A 86 13.45 -4.95 0.24
CA ILE A 86 13.50 -4.98 1.71
C ILE A 86 14.70 -5.84 2.05
N GLU A 87 15.66 -5.26 2.77
CA GLU A 87 16.93 -5.91 3.06
C GLU A 87 17.11 -6.14 4.56
N TYR A 88 17.73 -7.26 4.91
CA TYR A 88 18.11 -7.55 6.28
C TYR A 88 19.59 -7.20 6.48
N MET A 89 19.86 -6.40 7.52
CA MET A 89 21.21 -6.02 7.92
C MET A 89 21.60 -6.85 9.15
N ASP A 90 22.28 -7.96 8.93
CA ASP A 90 22.62 -8.90 10.01
C ASP A 90 23.58 -8.33 11.05
N ASP A 91 24.44 -7.38 10.68
CA ASP A 91 25.34 -6.70 11.61
C ASP A 91 24.60 -5.94 12.71
N TYR A 92 23.39 -5.45 12.40
CA TYR A 92 22.59 -4.63 13.31
C TYR A 92 21.26 -5.27 13.69
N LEU A 93 20.97 -6.47 13.16
CA LEU A 93 19.70 -7.18 13.37
C LEU A 93 18.49 -6.32 12.99
N GLN A 94 18.60 -5.63 11.87
CA GLN A 94 17.59 -4.66 11.42
C GLN A 94 17.24 -4.87 9.96
N TYR A 95 16.07 -4.39 9.59
CA TYR A 95 15.64 -4.34 8.20
C TYR A 95 15.70 -2.91 7.68
N GLY A 96 15.78 -2.79 6.38
CA GLY A 96 15.73 -1.53 5.70
C GLY A 96 15.14 -1.71 4.32
N TYR A 97 15.08 -0.62 3.56
CA TYR A 97 14.61 -0.67 2.19
C TYR A 97 15.49 0.15 1.26
N VAL A 98 15.47 -0.23 0.00
CA VAL A 98 16.15 0.50 -1.09
C VAL A 98 15.13 0.69 -2.21
N ILE A 99 15.06 1.89 -2.76
CA ILE A 99 14.22 2.21 -3.91
C ILE A 99 15.13 2.63 -5.06
N THR A 100 14.93 2.00 -6.23
CA THR A 100 15.73 2.25 -7.43
C THR A 100 14.81 2.66 -8.58
N GLU A 101 15.17 3.72 -9.30
CA GLU A 101 14.48 4.06 -10.54
C GLU A 101 15.10 3.23 -11.67
N ILE A 102 14.28 2.36 -12.28
CA ILE A 102 14.77 1.34 -13.21
C ILE A 102 15.33 1.96 -14.50
N SER A 103 14.65 2.97 -15.03
CA SER A 103 15.01 3.55 -16.33
C SER A 103 16.42 4.15 -16.38
N ILE A 104 16.91 4.64 -15.24
CA ILE A 104 18.24 5.24 -15.14
C ILE A 104 19.15 4.45 -14.21
N ASN A 105 18.65 3.32 -13.69
CA ASN A 105 19.38 2.44 -12.77
C ASN A 105 20.02 3.21 -11.61
N THR A 106 19.25 4.13 -11.03
CA THR A 106 19.73 5.01 -9.96
C THR A 106 18.96 4.77 -8.68
N GLU A 107 19.69 4.57 -7.59
CA GLU A 107 19.14 4.45 -6.27
C GLU A 107 18.63 5.82 -5.81
N LEU A 108 17.35 5.89 -5.45
CA LEU A 108 16.71 7.12 -5.02
C LEU A 108 16.63 7.27 -3.52
N GLU A 109 16.54 6.18 -2.78
CA GLU A 109 16.40 6.21 -1.34
C GLU A 109 16.90 4.91 -0.72
N GLU A 110 17.53 5.03 0.44
CA GLU A 110 18.01 3.89 1.22
C GLU A 110 17.88 4.25 2.70
N LYS A 111 17.16 3.43 3.47
CA LYS A 111 17.00 3.63 4.91
C LYS A 111 16.96 2.30 5.65
N TYR A 112 17.45 2.32 6.90
CA TYR A 112 17.51 1.16 7.77
C TYR A 112 17.01 1.55 9.16
N ASN A 113 17.09 0.65 10.13
CA ASN A 113 16.64 0.80 11.53
C ASN A 113 15.16 0.45 11.73
N PHE A 114 14.66 -0.54 10.96
CA PHE A 114 13.25 -0.92 11.00
C PHE A 114 13.09 -2.40 11.34
N THR A 115 11.92 -2.76 11.87
CA THR A 115 11.44 -4.13 11.78
C THR A 115 11.06 -4.38 10.32
N TYR A 116 10.79 -5.64 9.95
CA TYR A 116 10.37 -5.95 8.58
C TYR A 116 9.10 -5.18 8.19
N GLU A 117 8.10 -5.20 9.07
CA GLU A 117 6.82 -4.54 8.81
C GLU A 117 6.97 -3.02 8.73
N GLU A 118 7.81 -2.44 9.57
CA GLU A 118 8.12 -1.01 9.50
C GLU A 118 8.82 -0.68 8.18
N ALA A 119 9.75 -1.53 7.74
CA ALA A 119 10.47 -1.30 6.49
C ALA A 119 9.50 -1.32 5.30
N GLU A 120 8.55 -2.25 5.28
CA GLU A 120 7.54 -2.28 4.23
C GLU A 120 6.70 -1.00 4.21
N LEU A 121 6.22 -0.57 5.37
CA LEU A 121 5.38 0.62 5.45
C LEU A 121 6.16 1.89 5.08
N GLU A 122 7.36 2.04 5.60
CA GLU A 122 8.19 3.22 5.30
C GLU A 122 8.60 3.25 3.82
N CYS A 123 8.88 2.09 3.24
CA CYS A 123 9.15 1.98 1.80
C CYS A 123 7.94 2.44 0.98
N LEU A 124 6.76 1.97 1.33
CA LEU A 124 5.53 2.36 0.64
C LEU A 124 5.28 3.87 0.75
N LYS A 125 5.43 4.43 1.94
CA LYS A 125 5.28 5.88 2.14
C LYS A 125 6.25 6.66 1.25
N LYS A 126 7.47 6.19 1.11
CA LYS A 126 8.47 6.86 0.27
C LYS A 126 8.14 6.75 -1.22
N LEU A 127 7.68 5.59 -1.66
CA LEU A 127 7.23 5.42 -3.04
C LEU A 127 6.10 6.39 -3.37
N ILE A 128 5.14 6.53 -2.46
CA ILE A 128 4.04 7.49 -2.61
C ILE A 128 4.59 8.92 -2.72
N GLU A 129 5.50 9.28 -1.83
CA GLU A 129 6.11 10.61 -1.82
C GLU A 129 6.82 10.92 -3.15
N ILE A 130 7.61 9.97 -3.65
CA ILE A 130 8.33 10.13 -4.91
C ILE A 130 7.35 10.39 -6.07
N VAL A 131 6.27 9.63 -6.13
CA VAL A 131 5.28 9.77 -7.19
C VAL A 131 4.53 11.11 -7.08
N LYS A 132 4.18 11.53 -5.86
CA LYS A 132 3.50 12.81 -5.65
C LYS A 132 4.36 14.01 -6.06
N ASN A 133 5.66 13.87 -5.99
CA ASN A 133 6.61 14.96 -6.30
C ASN A 133 7.10 14.96 -7.76
N LYS A 134 6.56 14.07 -8.58
CA LYS A 134 6.91 14.01 -10.01
C LYS A 134 6.18 15.07 -10.84
#